data_97a66fc2217c4c87fd8d10ef5a4d4445
#
_entry.id   97a66fc2217c4c87fd8d10ef5a4d4445
#
_cell.length_a   1.000
_cell.length_b   1.000
_cell.length_c   1.000
_cell.angle_alpha   90.00
_cell.angle_beta   90.00
_cell.angle_gamma   90.00
#
_symmetry.space_group_name_H-M   'P 1'
#
loop_
_entity.id
_entity.type
_entity.pdbx_description
1 polymer ?
#
loop_
_entity_poly.entity_id
_entity_poly.type
_entity_poly.pdbx_seq_one_letter_code
_entity_poly.pdbx_strand_id
1 'polypeptide(L)'
;HAGQDEVRPGQLIMAELDGVLGNDITTPVAIREFEKAGFDNVADADRINIVLDHFVPNKDIKAAQQSAACRKFAKTHDIPNFFDVGKMGIEHALLPEQGIVTAGDCIIGADSHTCT
;
A
#
# COMPACT_ATOMS: atom_id res chain seq x y z
N HIS A 1 3.28 5.20 18.36
CA HIS A 1 4.11 5.01 17.15
C HIS A 1 5.51 5.62 17.25
N ALA A 2 5.68 6.79 17.91
CA ALA A 2 6.99 7.45 18.05
C ALA A 2 7.93 6.82 19.10
N GLY A 3 7.46 5.89 19.92
CA GLY A 3 8.23 5.32 21.04
C GLY A 3 8.65 6.33 22.10
N GLN A 4 7.92 7.47 22.18
CA GLN A 4 8.19 8.59 23.09
C GLN A 4 6.91 8.93 23.87
N ASP A 5 7.07 9.32 25.14
CA ASP A 5 5.93 9.69 25.99
C ASP A 5 5.28 11.02 25.56
N GLU A 6 6.05 11.90 24.94
CA GLU A 6 5.58 13.20 24.43
C GLU A 6 6.25 13.54 23.10
N VAL A 7 5.47 14.06 22.17
CA VAL A 7 5.96 14.61 20.90
C VAL A 7 5.39 16.02 20.70
N ARG A 8 6.12 16.89 19.98
CA ARG A 8 5.74 18.29 19.78
C ARG A 8 5.64 18.64 18.30
N PRO A 9 4.77 19.57 17.90
CA PRO A 9 4.71 20.06 16.53
C PRO A 9 6.08 20.56 16.05
N GLY A 10 6.48 20.14 14.84
CA GLY A 10 7.78 20.45 14.25
C GLY A 10 8.94 19.52 14.66
N GLN A 11 8.71 18.61 15.58
CA GLN A 11 9.69 17.57 15.92
C GLN A 11 9.76 16.51 14.83
N LEU A 12 10.96 16.12 14.41
CA LEU A 12 11.19 14.95 13.57
C LEU A 12 11.17 13.69 14.45
N ILE A 13 10.36 12.73 14.08
CA ILE A 13 10.23 11.45 14.79
C ILE A 13 10.42 10.27 13.83
N MET A 14 10.85 9.15 14.37
CA MET A 14 10.73 7.85 13.70
C MET A 14 9.43 7.21 14.19
N ALA A 15 8.48 6.97 13.27
CA ALA A 15 7.20 6.36 13.61
C ALA A 15 7.19 4.89 13.16
N GLU A 16 6.73 4.02 14.04
CA GLU A 16 6.40 2.64 13.66
C GLU A 16 5.10 2.64 12.86
N LEU A 17 5.10 1.95 11.74
CA LEU A 17 3.96 1.85 10.84
C LEU A 17 3.15 0.58 11.14
N ASP A 18 1.83 0.69 11.14
CA ASP A 18 0.92 -0.46 11.22
C ASP A 18 0.63 -1.03 9.84
N GLY A 19 0.74 -0.22 8.79
CA GLY A 19 0.55 -0.69 7.44
C GLY A 19 1.09 0.23 6.36
N VAL A 20 1.18 -0.35 5.17
CA VAL A 20 1.56 0.33 3.92
C VAL A 20 0.42 0.14 2.93
N LEU A 21 -0.01 1.23 2.29
CA LEU A 21 -1.06 1.23 1.28
C LEU A 21 -0.48 1.57 -0.09
N GLY A 22 -0.84 0.79 -1.09
CA GLY A 22 -0.51 1.07 -2.48
C GLY A 22 -1.64 0.70 -3.43
N ASN A 23 -1.68 1.37 -4.57
CA ASN A 23 -2.65 1.11 -5.63
C ASN A 23 -1.94 0.75 -6.95
N ASP A 24 -2.70 0.54 -8.01
CA ASP A 24 -2.17 0.17 -9.32
C ASP A 24 -1.40 1.29 -10.06
N ILE A 25 -1.42 2.52 -9.53
CA ILE A 25 -0.56 3.62 -10.01
C ILE A 25 0.77 3.65 -9.25
N THR A 26 0.70 3.64 -7.93
CA THR A 26 1.85 3.94 -7.05
C THR A 26 2.66 2.70 -6.71
N THR A 27 2.04 1.54 -6.52
CA THR A 27 2.74 0.29 -6.22
C THR A 27 3.77 -0.10 -7.28
N PRO A 28 3.52 0.00 -8.61
CA PRO A 28 4.53 -0.32 -9.61
C PRO A 28 5.77 0.58 -9.54
N VAL A 29 5.63 1.81 -9.05
CA VAL A 29 6.77 2.71 -8.81
C VAL A 29 7.58 2.20 -7.62
N ALA A 30 6.91 1.89 -6.52
CA ALA A 30 7.54 1.36 -5.32
C ALA A 30 8.26 0.03 -5.58
N ILE A 31 7.65 -0.88 -6.36
CA ILE A 31 8.26 -2.15 -6.76
C ILE A 31 9.57 -1.92 -7.50
N ARG A 32 9.61 -1.00 -8.47
CA ARG A 32 10.84 -0.71 -9.22
C ARG A 32 11.95 -0.18 -8.32
N GLU A 33 11.65 0.68 -7.37
CA GLU A 33 12.65 1.21 -6.43
C GLU A 33 13.10 0.14 -5.42
N PHE A 34 12.18 -0.74 -5.00
CA PHE A 34 12.49 -1.90 -4.16
C PHE A 34 13.48 -2.86 -4.85
N GLU A 35 13.19 -3.24 -6.10
CA GLU A 35 14.06 -4.10 -6.91
C GLU A 35 15.43 -3.42 -7.19
N LYS A 36 15.42 -2.12 -7.52
CA LYS A 36 16.64 -1.34 -7.78
C LYS A 36 17.52 -1.19 -6.53
N ALA A 37 16.91 -1.13 -5.35
CA ALA A 37 17.62 -1.13 -4.07
C ALA A 37 18.23 -2.50 -3.72
N GLY A 38 17.92 -3.55 -4.48
CA GLY A 38 18.46 -4.89 -4.28
C GLY A 38 17.77 -5.67 -3.16
N PHE A 39 16.55 -5.32 -2.80
CA PHE A 39 15.77 -6.07 -1.83
C PHE A 39 15.10 -7.27 -2.48
N ASP A 40 15.20 -8.43 -1.85
CA ASP A 40 14.58 -9.68 -2.30
C ASP A 40 13.32 -10.03 -1.51
N ASN A 41 13.16 -9.50 -0.30
CA ASN A 41 12.05 -9.81 0.58
C ASN A 41 11.44 -8.56 1.20
N VAL A 42 10.12 -8.56 1.35
CA VAL A 42 9.41 -7.54 2.14
C VAL A 42 9.59 -7.80 3.63
N ALA A 43 9.56 -6.75 4.43
CA ALA A 43 9.77 -6.87 5.88
C ALA A 43 8.61 -7.61 6.57
N ASP A 44 7.38 -7.30 6.17
CA ASP A 44 6.16 -7.89 6.72
C ASP A 44 5.05 -7.82 5.66
N ALA A 45 4.70 -8.98 5.09
CA ALA A 45 3.69 -9.07 4.04
C ALA A 45 2.27 -8.77 4.55
N ASP A 46 1.99 -9.04 5.83
CA ASP A 46 0.67 -8.82 6.43
C ASP A 46 0.35 -7.34 6.59
N ARG A 47 1.37 -6.49 6.66
CA ARG A 47 1.23 -5.03 6.75
C ARG A 47 1.14 -4.34 5.38
N ILE A 48 1.27 -5.08 4.28
CA ILE A 48 1.18 -4.51 2.93
C ILE A 48 -0.23 -4.70 2.38
N ASN A 49 -0.85 -3.59 2.00
CA ASN A 49 -2.19 -3.55 1.44
C ASN A 49 -2.12 -2.99 0.02
N ILE A 50 -2.57 -3.75 -0.97
CA ILE A 50 -2.57 -3.33 -2.38
C ILE A 50 -3.99 -3.41 -2.91
N VAL A 51 -4.50 -2.28 -3.38
CA VAL A 51 -5.85 -2.16 -3.96
C VAL A 51 -5.74 -1.73 -5.41
N LEU A 52 -6.34 -2.49 -6.32
CA LEU A 52 -6.43 -2.11 -7.73
C LEU A 52 -7.72 -1.32 -7.94
N ASP A 53 -7.68 0.00 -7.81
CA ASP A 53 -8.88 0.86 -7.86
C ASP A 53 -8.81 2.04 -8.85
N HIS A 54 -7.65 2.32 -9.44
CA HIS A 54 -7.48 3.43 -10.37
C HIS A 54 -7.55 2.99 -11.84
N PHE A 55 -6.97 1.84 -12.17
CA PHE A 55 -6.83 1.38 -13.55
C PHE A 55 -7.67 0.16 -13.91
N VAL A 56 -8.44 -0.36 -12.98
CA VAL A 56 -9.36 -1.47 -13.25
C VAL A 56 -10.81 -0.95 -13.37
N PRO A 57 -11.54 -1.37 -14.42
CA PRO A 57 -11.10 -2.19 -15.55
C PRO A 57 -10.04 -1.48 -16.41
N ASN A 58 -9.01 -2.22 -16.85
CA ASN A 58 -7.87 -1.64 -17.56
C ASN A 58 -8.29 -1.06 -18.91
N LYS A 59 -8.01 0.21 -19.15
CA LYS A 59 -8.37 0.93 -20.37
C LYS A 59 -7.40 0.70 -21.54
N ASP A 60 -6.17 0.30 -21.26
CA ASP A 60 -5.09 0.11 -22.24
C ASP A 60 -4.04 -0.88 -21.74
N ILE A 61 -3.06 -1.20 -22.62
CA ILE A 61 -1.97 -2.13 -22.32
C ILE A 61 -1.11 -1.65 -21.16
N LYS A 62 -0.87 -0.34 -21.06
CA LYS A 62 -0.03 0.23 -20.00
C LYS A 62 -0.70 0.03 -18.62
N ALA A 63 -1.99 0.32 -18.51
CA ALA A 63 -2.77 0.06 -17.30
C ALA A 63 -2.76 -1.43 -16.93
N ALA A 64 -2.94 -2.32 -17.92
CA ALA A 64 -2.88 -3.77 -17.72
C ALA A 64 -1.50 -4.24 -17.22
N GLN A 65 -0.41 -3.68 -17.74
CA GLN A 65 0.94 -3.99 -17.30
C GLN A 65 1.18 -3.55 -15.85
N GLN A 66 0.66 -2.42 -15.43
CA GLN A 66 0.77 -1.95 -14.03
C GLN A 66 -0.01 -2.86 -13.08
N SER A 67 -1.24 -3.22 -13.42
CA SER A 67 -2.02 -4.20 -12.64
C SER A 67 -1.32 -5.58 -12.60
N ALA A 68 -0.71 -6.01 -13.70
CA ALA A 68 0.05 -7.26 -13.76
C ALA A 68 1.30 -7.22 -12.85
N ALA A 69 1.99 -6.09 -12.78
CA ALA A 69 3.13 -5.93 -11.87
C ALA A 69 2.71 -6.04 -10.40
N CYS A 70 1.59 -5.42 -10.02
CA CYS A 70 1.03 -5.55 -8.67
C CYS A 70 0.67 -7.00 -8.34
N ARG A 71 -0.01 -7.71 -9.26
CA ARG A 71 -0.36 -9.13 -9.10
C ARG A 71 0.85 -10.02 -8.92
N LYS A 72 1.89 -9.80 -9.76
CA LYS A 72 3.14 -10.55 -9.67
C LYS A 72 3.82 -10.32 -8.32
N PHE A 73 3.94 -9.08 -7.89
CA PHE A 73 4.57 -8.71 -6.63
C PHE A 73 3.82 -9.32 -5.43
N ALA A 74 2.50 -9.15 -5.38
CA ALA A 74 1.67 -9.72 -4.32
C ALA A 74 1.80 -11.23 -4.23
N LYS A 75 1.85 -11.93 -5.38
CA LYS A 75 2.05 -13.39 -5.44
C LYS A 75 3.46 -13.80 -5.02
N THR A 76 4.49 -13.05 -5.44
CA THR A 76 5.89 -13.39 -5.13
C THR A 76 6.20 -13.26 -3.64
N HIS A 77 5.57 -12.30 -2.97
CA HIS A 77 5.80 -12.00 -1.56
C HIS A 77 4.67 -12.46 -0.63
N ASP A 78 3.73 -13.29 -1.15
CA ASP A 78 2.61 -13.86 -0.41
C ASP A 78 1.79 -12.79 0.36
N ILE A 79 1.55 -11.62 -0.27
CA ILE A 79 0.79 -10.51 0.33
C ILE A 79 -0.68 -10.89 0.44
N PRO A 80 -1.24 -11.02 1.68
CA PRO A 80 -2.61 -11.47 1.86
C PRO A 80 -3.63 -10.38 1.53
N ASN A 81 -3.30 -9.12 1.80
CA ASN A 81 -4.19 -7.98 1.60
C ASN A 81 -4.06 -7.42 0.18
N PHE A 82 -4.40 -8.25 -0.80
CA PHE A 82 -4.41 -7.89 -2.21
C PHE A 82 -5.83 -7.91 -2.77
N PHE A 83 -6.32 -6.73 -3.16
CA PHE A 83 -7.70 -6.49 -3.59
C PHE A 83 -7.74 -6.23 -5.10
N ASP A 84 -7.94 -7.28 -5.86
CA ASP A 84 -8.08 -7.26 -7.33
C ASP A 84 -9.55 -7.19 -7.75
N VAL A 85 -9.80 -7.22 -9.05
CA VAL A 85 -11.14 -7.26 -9.66
C VAL A 85 -12.04 -8.28 -8.96
N GLY A 86 -13.21 -7.82 -8.55
CA GLY A 86 -14.19 -8.62 -7.81
C GLY A 86 -14.07 -8.54 -6.28
N LYS A 87 -12.96 -8.01 -5.75
CA LYS A 87 -12.75 -7.74 -4.33
C LYS A 87 -12.29 -6.31 -4.06
N MET A 88 -12.07 -5.54 -5.13
CA MET A 88 -11.60 -4.16 -5.04
C MET A 88 -12.71 -3.20 -4.62
N GLY A 89 -12.32 -2.05 -4.13
CA GLY A 89 -13.16 -0.89 -3.84
C GLY A 89 -12.28 0.35 -3.82
N ILE A 90 -12.82 1.51 -3.51
CA ILE A 90 -12.01 2.71 -3.26
C ILE A 90 -11.13 2.44 -2.06
N GLU A 91 -9.80 2.49 -2.21
CA GLU A 91 -8.83 2.03 -1.21
C GLU A 91 -9.04 2.66 0.18
N HIS A 92 -9.32 3.97 0.24
CA HIS A 92 -9.55 4.70 1.49
C HIS A 92 -10.90 4.39 2.17
N ALA A 93 -11.84 3.79 1.46
CA ALA A 93 -13.08 3.27 2.03
C ALA A 93 -12.97 1.77 2.32
N LEU A 94 -12.39 1.01 1.40
CA LEU A 94 -12.30 -0.44 1.47
C LEU A 94 -11.55 -0.92 2.72
N LEU A 95 -10.38 -0.35 3.01
CA LEU A 95 -9.56 -0.83 4.13
C LEU A 95 -10.22 -0.63 5.50
N PRO A 96 -10.83 0.54 5.81
CA PRO A 96 -11.62 0.70 7.03
C PRO A 96 -12.86 -0.20 7.07
N GLU A 97 -13.59 -0.37 5.95
CA GLU A 97 -14.78 -1.23 5.88
C GLU A 97 -14.46 -2.70 6.13
N GLN A 98 -13.27 -3.15 5.73
CA GLN A 98 -12.77 -4.49 5.99
C GLN A 98 -12.15 -4.64 7.39
N GLY A 99 -12.03 -3.57 8.16
CA GLY A 99 -11.39 -3.58 9.47
C GLY A 99 -9.88 -3.80 9.42
N ILE A 100 -9.25 -3.56 8.28
CA ILE A 100 -7.80 -3.66 8.10
C ILE A 100 -7.10 -2.43 8.66
N VAL A 101 -7.76 -1.27 8.54
CA VAL A 101 -7.30 -0.01 9.11
C VAL A 101 -8.32 0.46 10.14
N THR A 102 -7.85 0.79 11.33
CA THR A 102 -8.66 1.22 12.46
C THR A 102 -8.19 2.56 13.03
N ALA A 103 -9.02 3.15 13.89
CA ALA A 103 -8.65 4.41 14.54
C ALA A 103 -7.40 4.24 15.40
N GLY A 104 -6.40 5.08 15.14
CA GLY A 104 -5.11 5.07 15.84
C GLY A 104 -3.97 4.42 15.04
N ASP A 105 -4.27 3.73 13.95
CA ASP A 105 -3.25 3.14 13.10
C ASP A 105 -2.45 4.21 12.33
N CYS A 106 -1.17 3.95 12.13
CA CYS A 106 -0.25 4.76 11.34
C CYS A 106 0.00 4.06 10.00
N ILE A 107 -0.64 4.55 8.94
CA ILE A 107 -0.56 4.00 7.60
C ILE A 107 0.20 4.95 6.69
N ILE A 108 1.17 4.43 5.94
CA ILE A 108 1.84 5.19 4.87
C ILE A 108 1.30 4.76 3.51
N GLY A 109 1.02 5.72 2.65
CA GLY A 109 0.59 5.49 1.27
C GLY A 109 1.09 6.59 0.36
N ALA A 110 1.13 6.30 -0.94
CA ALA A 110 1.58 7.24 -1.97
C ALA A 110 0.43 7.82 -2.80
N ASP A 111 -0.81 7.49 -2.46
CA ASP A 111 -1.98 8.12 -3.07
C ASP A 111 -2.17 9.55 -2.57
N SER A 112 -2.71 10.40 -3.44
CA SER A 112 -2.93 11.84 -3.16
C SER A 112 -3.91 12.11 -2.02
N HIS A 113 -4.78 11.14 -1.68
CA HIS A 113 -5.77 11.25 -0.61
C HIS A 113 -5.35 10.53 0.69
N THR A 114 -4.15 9.98 0.76
CA THR A 114 -3.67 9.26 1.98
C THR A 114 -3.61 10.15 3.22
N CYS A 115 -3.44 11.46 3.05
CA CYS A 115 -3.32 12.43 4.14
C CYS A 115 -4.64 13.12 4.51
N THR A 116 -5.78 12.62 4.05
CA THR A 116 -7.10 13.24 4.31
C THR A 116 -7.87 12.57 5.45
#